data_c65031da5089bbd634fecb85b90bb010
#
_entry.id   c65031da5089bbd634fecb85b90bb010
#
_cell.length_a   1.000
_cell.length_b   1.000
_cell.length_c   1.000
_cell.angle_alpha   90.00
_cell.angle_beta   90.00
_cell.angle_gamma   90.00
#
_symmetry.space_group_name_H-M   'P 1'
#
loop_
_entity.id
_entity.type
_entity.pdbx_description
1 polymer ?
#
loop_
_entity_poly.entity_id
_entity_poly.type
_entity_poly.pdbx_seq_one_letter_code
_entity_poly.pdbx_strand_id
1 'polypeptide(L)'
;TLDKFVKNNNGGYKHLSLNYVEDYSNFANLTYPQFFTNDDGDVFMYMREGGASNGAYKFSKYDATTSSWSNFTHFNVRNAGNQSVITYNWGLYGNMKYVNGKSRIGFQRRSSNQNDKYRYQNGVYYAYSDDQSGASGWKNHSGESFSLPLYDADFVKVMEPGDYVQTTQSNQVHIVGDFD
;
A
#
# COMPACT_ATOMS: atom_id res chain seq x y z
N THR A 1 -16.98 8.37 2.04
CA THR A 1 -16.89 9.79 1.70
C THR A 1 -15.61 10.33 2.32
N LEU A 2 -14.70 10.86 1.52
CA LEU A 2 -13.54 11.58 2.00
C LEU A 2 -13.95 13.02 2.26
N ASP A 3 -13.83 13.43 3.49
CA ASP A 3 -14.24 14.76 3.90
C ASP A 3 -13.00 15.59 4.24
N LYS A 4 -12.95 16.80 3.74
CA LYS A 4 -11.93 17.77 4.10
C LYS A 4 -12.45 18.72 5.17
N PHE A 5 -11.70 18.86 6.23
CA PHE A 5 -11.97 19.86 7.26
C PHE A 5 -11.01 21.03 7.10
N VAL A 6 -11.54 22.21 6.91
CA VAL A 6 -10.74 23.43 6.81
C VAL A 6 -11.01 24.31 8.02
N LYS A 7 -9.95 24.74 8.69
CA LYS A 7 -10.05 25.67 9.81
C LYS A 7 -10.64 26.98 9.30
N ASN A 8 -11.72 27.42 9.92
CA ASN A 8 -12.33 28.70 9.61
C ASN A 8 -11.69 29.82 10.45
N ASN A 9 -11.98 31.07 10.10
CA ASN A 9 -11.41 32.26 10.77
C ASN A 9 -11.80 32.38 12.25
N ASN A 10 -12.78 31.63 12.71
CA ASN A 10 -13.28 31.64 14.10
C ASN A 10 -12.71 30.46 14.93
N GLY A 11 -11.69 29.76 14.42
CA GLY A 11 -11.08 28.63 15.11
C GLY A 11 -11.84 27.30 15.04
N GLY A 12 -13.01 27.28 14.41
CA GLY A 12 -13.75 26.06 14.11
C GLY A 12 -13.28 25.41 12.80
N TYR A 13 -13.84 24.28 12.48
CA TYR A 13 -13.59 23.57 11.21
C TYR A 13 -14.83 23.57 10.34
N LYS A 14 -14.65 23.86 9.07
CA LYS A 14 -15.69 23.71 8.06
C LYS A 14 -15.48 22.38 7.35
N HIS A 15 -16.51 21.57 7.35
CA HIS A 15 -16.58 20.37 6.54
C HIS A 15 -16.75 20.75 5.06
N LEU A 16 -15.83 20.29 4.23
CA LEU A 16 -15.97 20.42 2.78
C LEU A 16 -16.09 19.02 2.22
N SER A 17 -17.19 18.73 1.59
CA SER A 17 -17.34 17.53 0.81
C SER A 17 -16.28 17.51 -0.29
N LEU A 18 -15.49 16.44 -0.34
CA LEU A 18 -14.49 16.25 -1.38
C LEU A 18 -15.18 15.66 -2.63
N ASN A 19 -15.74 16.51 -3.43
CA ASN A 19 -16.34 16.14 -4.72
C ASN A 19 -15.28 15.91 -5.81
N TYR A 20 -14.05 15.53 -5.43
CA TYR A 20 -12.93 15.43 -6.37
C TYR A 20 -12.74 14.05 -6.96
N VAL A 21 -13.55 13.11 -6.56
CA VAL A 21 -13.48 11.77 -7.11
C VAL A 21 -14.68 11.59 -8.00
N GLU A 22 -14.45 11.67 -9.27
CA GLU A 22 -15.49 11.54 -10.29
C GLU A 22 -16.15 10.15 -10.28
N ASP A 23 -15.43 9.14 -9.79
CA ASP A 23 -15.92 7.78 -9.66
C ASP A 23 -15.78 7.24 -8.23
N TYR A 24 -16.86 7.34 -7.47
CA TYR A 24 -16.94 6.78 -6.12
C TYR A 24 -16.99 5.26 -6.07
N SER A 25 -17.20 4.58 -7.20
CA SER A 25 -17.21 3.12 -7.25
C SER A 25 -15.85 2.53 -6.88
N ASN A 26 -14.78 3.27 -7.13
CA ASN A 26 -13.41 2.90 -6.78
C ASN A 26 -13.11 2.96 -5.28
N PHE A 27 -14.00 3.55 -4.47
CA PHE A 27 -13.85 3.65 -3.01
C PHE A 27 -14.61 2.57 -2.25
N ALA A 28 -15.33 1.70 -2.93
CA ALA A 28 -15.97 0.56 -2.27
C ALA A 28 -14.88 -0.35 -1.66
N ASN A 29 -15.06 -0.67 -0.37
CA ASN A 29 -14.15 -1.55 0.38
C ASN A 29 -12.74 -0.99 0.64
N LEU A 30 -12.57 0.33 0.66
CA LEU A 30 -11.32 0.95 1.09
C LEU A 30 -11.22 0.94 2.63
N THR A 31 -10.04 0.58 3.11
CA THR A 31 -9.71 0.50 4.53
C THR A 31 -8.32 1.05 4.80
N TYR A 32 -8.01 1.29 6.08
CA TYR A 32 -6.70 1.71 6.57
C TYR A 32 -6.16 2.98 5.89
N PRO A 33 -6.91 4.10 5.88
CA PRO A 33 -6.40 5.35 5.33
C PRO A 33 -5.21 5.83 6.15
N GLN A 34 -4.13 6.16 5.46
CA GLN A 34 -2.94 6.76 6.02
C GLN A 34 -2.54 7.97 5.19
N PHE A 35 -1.91 8.94 5.84
CA PHE A 35 -1.42 10.13 5.17
C PHE A 35 0.06 10.32 5.50
N PHE A 36 0.80 10.75 4.52
CA PHE A 36 2.21 11.13 4.67
C PHE A 36 2.55 12.29 3.74
N THR A 37 3.69 12.93 3.96
CA THR A 37 4.18 14.03 3.14
C THR A 37 5.58 13.71 2.62
N ASN A 38 5.93 14.30 1.49
CA ASN A 38 7.30 14.32 0.98
C ASN A 38 8.03 15.62 1.41
N ASP A 39 9.28 15.80 0.96
CA ASP A 39 10.10 16.97 1.27
C ASP A 39 9.54 18.25 0.64
N ASP A 40 8.80 18.17 -0.45
CA ASP A 40 8.15 19.31 -1.10
C ASP A 40 6.86 19.73 -0.39
N GLY A 41 6.44 18.98 0.63
CA GLY A 41 5.20 19.22 1.37
C GLY A 41 3.94 18.70 0.67
N ASP A 42 4.09 17.93 -0.39
CA ASP A 42 2.94 17.24 -1.00
C ASP A 42 2.33 16.25 -0.03
N VAL A 43 1.01 16.20 0.00
CA VAL A 43 0.27 15.26 0.84
C VAL A 43 -0.13 14.04 0.02
N PHE A 44 0.15 12.87 0.54
CA PHE A 44 -0.26 11.59 -0.02
C PHE A 44 -1.29 10.93 0.86
N MET A 45 -2.25 10.31 0.22
CA MET A 45 -3.22 9.42 0.84
C MET A 45 -2.97 8.00 0.35
N TYR A 46 -2.87 7.09 1.28
CA TYR A 46 -2.59 5.68 1.04
C TYR A 46 -3.71 4.85 1.66
N MET A 47 -4.26 3.92 0.92
CA MET A 47 -5.39 3.10 1.32
C MET A 47 -5.28 1.68 0.81
N ARG A 48 -5.98 0.79 1.49
CA ARG A 48 -6.12 -0.60 1.07
C ARG A 48 -7.51 -0.85 0.50
N GLU A 49 -7.57 -1.59 -0.59
CA GLU A 49 -8.78 -2.13 -1.19
C GLU A 49 -8.82 -3.65 -1.06
N GLY A 50 -9.98 -4.21 -0.73
CA GLY A 50 -10.20 -5.65 -0.74
C GLY A 50 -9.90 -6.38 0.56
N GLY A 51 -9.81 -7.70 0.48
CA GLY A 51 -9.73 -8.61 1.62
C GLY A 51 -8.33 -9.00 2.03
N ALA A 52 -8.25 -9.77 3.10
CA ALA A 52 -6.99 -10.14 3.75
C ALA A 52 -5.99 -10.85 2.84
N SER A 53 -6.43 -11.80 2.03
CA SER A 53 -5.58 -12.55 1.10
C SER A 53 -5.84 -12.20 -0.38
N ASN A 54 -6.50 -11.07 -0.62
CA ASN A 54 -6.76 -10.51 -1.95
C ASN A 54 -6.98 -9.00 -1.81
N GLY A 55 -5.94 -8.29 -1.41
CA GLY A 55 -5.98 -6.85 -1.14
C GLY A 55 -4.91 -6.09 -1.89
N ALA A 56 -5.27 -4.94 -2.40
CA ALA A 56 -4.35 -4.04 -3.08
C ALA A 56 -4.20 -2.74 -2.30
N TYR A 57 -3.00 -2.18 -2.34
CA TYR A 57 -2.76 -0.83 -1.86
C TYR A 57 -2.72 0.16 -3.01
N LYS A 58 -3.33 1.29 -2.74
CA LYS A 58 -3.43 2.42 -3.66
C LYS A 58 -3.01 3.68 -2.94
N PHE A 59 -2.41 4.58 -3.66
CA PHE A 59 -2.09 5.90 -3.13
C PHE A 59 -2.39 6.99 -4.17
N SER A 60 -2.64 8.18 -3.66
CA SER A 60 -2.95 9.38 -4.44
C SER A 60 -2.24 10.56 -3.82
N LYS A 61 -1.80 11.48 -4.66
CA LYS A 61 -1.16 12.72 -4.27
C LYS A 61 -2.18 13.86 -4.31
N TYR A 62 -2.19 14.71 -3.29
CA TYR A 62 -2.93 15.96 -3.30
C TYR A 62 -2.09 17.06 -3.93
N ASP A 63 -2.65 17.71 -4.93
CA ASP A 63 -2.10 18.93 -5.52
C ASP A 63 -2.79 20.15 -4.89
N ALA A 64 -2.03 20.90 -4.09
CA ALA A 64 -2.53 22.09 -3.43
C ALA A 64 -2.83 23.24 -4.41
N THR A 65 -2.18 23.27 -5.58
CA THR A 65 -2.39 24.30 -6.59
C THR A 65 -3.75 24.18 -7.24
N THR A 66 -4.13 22.95 -7.61
CA THR A 66 -5.42 22.64 -8.22
C THR A 66 -6.48 22.26 -7.20
N SER A 67 -6.09 22.11 -5.92
CA SER A 67 -6.94 21.62 -4.83
C SER A 67 -7.60 20.27 -5.15
N SER A 68 -6.87 19.39 -5.81
CA SER A 68 -7.40 18.10 -6.25
C SER A 68 -6.47 16.93 -5.93
N TRP A 69 -7.03 15.73 -5.90
CA TRP A 69 -6.29 14.48 -5.77
C TRP A 69 -5.97 13.92 -7.16
N SER A 70 -4.78 13.39 -7.32
CA SER A 70 -4.41 12.61 -8.52
C SER A 70 -5.25 11.33 -8.63
N ASN A 71 -5.28 10.73 -9.79
CA ASN A 71 -5.77 9.36 -9.91
C ASN A 71 -4.97 8.42 -9.00
N PHE A 72 -5.63 7.36 -8.53
CA PHE A 72 -4.94 6.37 -7.71
C PHE A 72 -3.84 5.64 -8.47
N THR A 73 -2.66 5.63 -7.91
CA THR A 73 -1.59 4.72 -8.29
C THR A 73 -1.75 3.43 -7.50
N HIS A 74 -1.75 2.29 -8.20
CA HIS A 74 -1.85 0.97 -7.59
C HIS A 74 -0.46 0.44 -7.30
N PHE A 75 -0.12 0.22 -6.03
CA PHE A 75 1.14 -0.43 -5.69
C PHE A 75 1.13 -1.91 -6.08
N ASN A 76 0.06 -2.61 -5.73
CA ASN A 76 -0.16 -3.99 -6.14
C ASN A 76 -1.60 -4.21 -6.62
N VAL A 77 -1.90 -5.40 -7.12
CA VAL A 77 -3.20 -5.69 -7.73
C VAL A 77 -4.04 -6.63 -6.88
N ARG A 78 -5.35 -6.48 -7.00
CA ARG A 78 -6.30 -7.54 -6.62
C ARG A 78 -6.35 -8.59 -7.72
N ASN A 79 -6.72 -9.82 -7.32
CA ASN A 79 -6.85 -10.95 -8.25
C ASN A 79 -5.55 -11.26 -9.02
N ALA A 80 -4.42 -11.11 -8.35
CA ALA A 80 -3.11 -11.36 -8.95
C ALA A 80 -3.01 -12.75 -9.59
N GLY A 81 -3.65 -13.75 -9.00
CA GLY A 81 -3.72 -15.11 -9.55
C GLY A 81 -4.41 -15.22 -10.92
N ASN A 82 -5.19 -14.22 -11.31
CA ASN A 82 -5.85 -14.18 -12.61
C ASN A 82 -5.04 -13.43 -13.68
N GLN A 83 -3.87 -12.91 -13.31
CA GLN A 83 -3.04 -12.06 -14.18
C GLN A 83 -1.93 -12.84 -14.91
N SER A 84 -1.93 -14.16 -14.82
CA SER A 84 -0.96 -15.05 -15.49
C SER A 84 0.50 -14.96 -15.02
N VAL A 85 0.78 -14.19 -13.97
CA VAL A 85 2.13 -14.08 -13.37
C VAL A 85 2.30 -15.08 -12.23
N ILE A 86 1.27 -15.18 -11.39
CA ILE A 86 1.20 -16.14 -10.28
C ILE A 86 -0.16 -16.82 -10.30
N THR A 87 -0.29 -17.93 -9.57
CA THR A 87 -1.50 -18.76 -9.58
C THR A 87 -2.38 -18.56 -8.35
N TYR A 88 -2.07 -17.57 -7.51
CA TYR A 88 -2.78 -17.30 -6.27
C TYR A 88 -2.94 -15.80 -6.04
N ASN A 89 -3.92 -15.46 -5.23
CA ASN A 89 -4.10 -14.09 -4.77
C ASN A 89 -3.32 -13.86 -3.47
N TRP A 90 -3.01 -12.60 -3.20
CA TRP A 90 -2.38 -12.18 -1.97
C TRP A 90 -2.83 -10.80 -1.54
N GLY A 91 -2.64 -10.51 -0.28
CA GLY A 91 -2.90 -9.21 0.31
C GLY A 91 -1.67 -8.68 1.02
N LEU A 92 -1.53 -7.37 1.01
CA LEU A 92 -0.44 -6.64 1.62
C LEU A 92 -0.90 -6.06 2.95
N TYR A 93 -0.05 -6.15 3.95
CA TYR A 93 -0.21 -5.51 5.26
C TYR A 93 1.06 -4.76 5.60
N GLY A 94 1.00 -3.45 5.57
CA GLY A 94 2.16 -2.61 5.81
C GLY A 94 1.85 -1.13 5.65
N ASN A 95 2.88 -0.33 5.68
CA ASN A 95 2.79 1.12 5.63
C ASN A 95 3.66 1.67 4.51
N MET A 96 3.20 2.76 3.91
CA MET A 96 3.99 3.57 3.00
C MET A 96 4.40 4.85 3.72
N LYS A 97 5.67 5.21 3.61
CA LYS A 97 6.25 6.43 4.18
C LYS A 97 7.18 7.09 3.17
N TYR A 98 7.38 8.36 3.34
CA TYR A 98 8.45 9.10 2.66
C TYR A 98 9.58 9.34 3.66
N VAL A 99 10.75 8.79 3.37
CA VAL A 99 11.91 8.86 4.27
C VAL A 99 13.19 9.03 3.44
N ASN A 100 13.99 10.02 3.79
CA ASN A 100 15.30 10.30 3.15
C ASN A 100 15.18 10.40 1.61
N GLY A 101 14.27 11.22 1.12
CA GLY A 101 14.11 11.50 -0.30
C GLY A 101 13.44 10.38 -1.12
N LYS A 102 12.86 9.36 -0.48
CA LYS A 102 12.30 8.19 -1.16
C LYS A 102 10.95 7.80 -0.60
N SER A 103 10.03 7.44 -1.48
CA SER A 103 8.84 6.70 -1.08
C SER A 103 9.21 5.26 -0.76
N ARG A 104 8.85 4.77 0.42
CA ARG A 104 9.20 3.44 0.91
C ARG A 104 7.97 2.70 1.38
N ILE A 105 7.94 1.41 1.11
CA ILE A 105 6.90 0.53 1.62
C ILE A 105 7.52 -0.73 2.22
N GLY A 106 7.21 -0.97 3.48
CA GLY A 106 7.51 -2.22 4.15
C GLY A 106 6.23 -2.97 4.46
N PHE A 107 6.19 -4.26 4.24
CA PHE A 107 4.96 -5.00 4.42
C PHE A 107 5.16 -6.48 4.72
N GLN A 108 4.08 -7.10 5.17
CA GLN A 108 3.87 -8.54 5.27
C GLN A 108 2.92 -8.99 4.17
N ARG A 109 3.03 -10.22 3.75
CA ARG A 109 2.13 -10.83 2.79
C ARG A 109 1.20 -11.84 3.44
N ARG A 110 -0.06 -11.84 3.05
CA ARG A 110 -0.98 -12.94 3.27
C ARG A 110 -1.39 -13.54 1.93
N SER A 111 -1.05 -14.80 1.73
CA SER A 111 -1.36 -15.55 0.50
C SER A 111 -2.68 -16.30 0.62
N SER A 112 -3.39 -16.44 -0.50
CA SER A 112 -4.51 -17.38 -0.62
C SER A 112 -4.09 -18.78 -1.05
N ASN A 113 -2.81 -18.98 -1.35
CA ASN A 113 -2.28 -20.29 -1.74
C ASN A 113 -2.35 -21.29 -0.58
N GLN A 114 -3.16 -22.32 -0.72
CA GLN A 114 -3.36 -23.35 0.32
C GLN A 114 -2.10 -24.19 0.56
N ASN A 115 -1.23 -24.28 -0.43
CA ASN A 115 0.04 -25.03 -0.35
C ASN A 115 1.21 -24.16 0.12
N ASP A 116 0.98 -22.86 0.30
CA ASP A 116 2.01 -21.96 0.80
C ASP A 116 2.22 -22.18 2.30
N LYS A 117 3.40 -22.61 2.67
CA LYS A 117 3.83 -22.77 4.06
C LYS A 117 3.63 -21.48 4.87
N TYR A 118 3.75 -20.34 4.20
CA TYR A 118 3.64 -19.01 4.78
C TYR A 118 2.39 -18.25 4.32
N ARG A 119 1.29 -18.96 4.09
CA ARG A 119 0.04 -18.38 3.56
C ARG A 119 -0.59 -17.32 4.46
N TYR A 120 -0.29 -17.36 5.74
CA TYR A 120 -0.77 -16.37 6.69
C TYR A 120 0.20 -15.19 6.74
N GLN A 121 -0.21 -14.14 7.38
CA GLN A 121 0.48 -12.85 7.47
C GLN A 121 1.91 -13.00 8.00
N ASN A 122 2.88 -13.04 7.13
CA ASN A 122 4.28 -13.29 7.46
C ASN A 122 5.24 -12.76 6.38
N GLY A 123 6.54 -12.91 6.62
CA GLY A 123 7.60 -12.46 5.74
C GLY A 123 7.92 -10.98 5.90
N VAL A 124 9.06 -10.59 5.39
CA VAL A 124 9.49 -9.20 5.29
C VAL A 124 9.64 -8.86 3.82
N TYR A 125 8.90 -7.87 3.39
CA TYR A 125 8.87 -7.39 2.02
C TYR A 125 9.15 -5.89 2.03
N TYR A 126 9.96 -5.44 1.07
CA TYR A 126 10.35 -4.04 1.01
C TYR A 126 10.56 -3.57 -0.41
N ALA A 127 10.07 -2.39 -0.70
CA ALA A 127 10.34 -1.68 -1.94
C ALA A 127 10.50 -0.18 -1.67
N TYR A 128 11.20 0.48 -2.56
CA TYR A 128 11.33 1.95 -2.53
C TYR A 128 11.26 2.53 -3.93
N SER A 129 10.89 3.81 -4.00
CA SER A 129 10.91 4.59 -5.22
C SER A 129 11.85 5.79 -5.06
N ASP A 130 12.68 6.03 -6.06
CA ASP A 130 13.49 7.24 -6.18
C ASP A 130 12.67 8.43 -6.70
N ASP A 131 11.47 8.18 -7.19
CA ASP A 131 10.52 9.21 -7.58
C ASP A 131 9.74 9.69 -6.37
N GLN A 132 9.83 10.98 -6.07
CA GLN A 132 9.15 11.58 -4.93
C GLN A 132 7.63 11.42 -4.96
N SER A 133 7.04 11.30 -6.15
CA SER A 133 5.61 11.04 -6.31
C SER A 133 5.23 9.57 -6.10
N GLY A 134 6.20 8.66 -6.14
CA GLY A 134 5.98 7.22 -6.11
C GLY A 134 5.27 6.67 -7.35
N ALA A 135 5.08 7.49 -8.41
CA ALA A 135 4.42 7.03 -9.63
C ALA A 135 5.28 6.07 -10.45
N SER A 136 6.60 6.15 -10.30
CA SER A 136 7.58 5.36 -11.06
C SER A 136 8.82 5.06 -10.22
N GLY A 137 9.86 4.51 -10.84
CA GLY A 137 11.17 4.37 -10.22
C GLY A 137 11.25 3.37 -9.07
N TRP A 138 10.33 2.41 -9.01
CA TRP A 138 10.30 1.42 -7.94
C TRP A 138 11.39 0.37 -8.07
N LYS A 139 11.97 0.03 -6.93
CA LYS A 139 13.05 -0.95 -6.79
C LYS A 139 12.82 -1.83 -5.58
N ASN A 140 13.34 -3.07 -5.66
CA ASN A 140 13.41 -3.95 -4.50
C ASN A 140 14.61 -3.58 -3.59
N HIS A 141 14.79 -4.32 -2.50
CA HIS A 141 15.88 -4.11 -1.53
C HIS A 141 17.29 -4.24 -2.13
N SER A 142 17.43 -4.99 -3.24
CA SER A 142 18.71 -5.17 -3.96
C SER A 142 18.96 -4.11 -5.03
N GLY A 143 18.01 -3.16 -5.21
CA GLY A 143 18.10 -2.10 -6.21
C GLY A 143 17.62 -2.50 -7.62
N GLU A 144 17.03 -3.67 -7.78
CA GLU A 144 16.46 -4.11 -9.06
C GLU A 144 15.12 -3.42 -9.30
N SER A 145 14.97 -2.87 -10.50
CA SER A 145 13.78 -2.08 -10.87
C SER A 145 12.60 -2.96 -11.25
N PHE A 146 11.40 -2.47 -10.95
CA PHE A 146 10.15 -3.03 -11.43
C PHE A 146 9.11 -1.93 -11.72
N SER A 147 8.09 -2.28 -12.48
CA SER A 147 6.98 -1.38 -12.77
C SER A 147 5.77 -1.67 -11.89
N LEU A 148 5.05 -0.64 -11.50
CA LEU A 148 3.75 -0.80 -10.88
C LEU A 148 2.68 -1.19 -11.92
N PRO A 149 1.65 -1.91 -11.51
CA PRO A 149 1.45 -2.51 -10.18
C PRO A 149 2.27 -3.80 -9.98
N LEU A 150 2.69 -4.05 -8.75
CA LEU A 150 3.38 -5.28 -8.39
C LEU A 150 2.40 -6.47 -8.42
N TYR A 151 2.72 -7.50 -9.21
CA TYR A 151 1.91 -8.73 -9.31
C TYR A 151 2.42 -9.82 -8.38
N ASP A 152 3.72 -10.03 -8.35
CA ASP A 152 4.36 -11.04 -7.51
C ASP A 152 5.14 -10.39 -6.37
N ALA A 153 4.69 -10.63 -5.13
CA ALA A 153 5.34 -10.10 -3.95
C ALA A 153 6.76 -10.66 -3.76
N ASP A 154 7.04 -11.86 -4.26
CA ASP A 154 8.35 -12.49 -4.07
C ASP A 154 9.49 -11.70 -4.71
N PHE A 155 9.21 -10.87 -5.70
CA PHE A 155 10.20 -9.97 -6.28
C PHE A 155 10.76 -8.94 -5.28
N VAL A 156 9.98 -8.54 -4.29
CA VAL A 156 10.38 -7.57 -3.27
C VAL A 156 10.58 -8.19 -1.88
N LYS A 157 10.71 -9.53 -1.83
CA LYS A 157 10.96 -10.26 -0.60
C LYS A 157 12.37 -9.98 -0.07
N VAL A 158 12.46 -9.59 1.18
CA VAL A 158 13.74 -9.39 1.89
C VAL A 158 14.12 -10.63 2.65
N MET A 159 13.15 -11.25 3.35
CA MET A 159 13.41 -12.36 4.24
C MET A 159 12.18 -13.24 4.40
N GLU A 160 12.41 -14.55 4.41
CA GLU A 160 11.45 -15.53 4.89
C GLU A 160 11.55 -15.64 6.42
N PRO A 161 10.42 -15.90 7.10
CA PRO A 161 10.44 -16.16 8.53
C PRO A 161 11.03 -17.54 8.74
N GLY A 162 12.06 -17.96 8.81
CA GLY A 162 12.70 -19.25 9.10
C GLY A 162 11.78 -20.48 9.14
N ASP A 163 12.33 -21.61 9.46
CA ASP A 163 11.54 -22.84 9.60
C ASP A 163 10.76 -22.85 10.92
N TYR A 164 9.44 -22.86 10.81
CA TYR A 164 8.56 -23.05 11.94
C TYR A 164 7.35 -23.91 11.56
N VAL A 165 6.79 -24.57 12.55
CA VAL A 165 5.57 -25.35 12.37
C VAL A 165 4.36 -24.46 12.58
N GLN A 166 3.59 -24.26 11.54
CA GLN A 166 2.36 -23.51 11.59
C GLN A 166 1.25 -24.37 12.23
N THR A 167 0.73 -23.91 13.35
CA THR A 167 -0.39 -24.57 14.04
C THR A 167 -1.70 -23.80 13.80
N THR A 168 -2.84 -24.42 14.09
CA THR A 168 -4.15 -23.76 13.99
C THR A 168 -4.32 -22.59 14.95
N GLN A 169 -3.50 -22.49 15.97
CA GLN A 169 -3.58 -21.42 16.98
C GLN A 169 -2.49 -20.37 16.81
N SER A 170 -1.35 -20.77 16.30
CA SER A 170 -0.21 -19.88 16.02
C SER A 170 0.10 -19.83 14.53
N ASN A 171 -0.93 -19.71 13.76
CA ASN A 171 -0.87 -19.74 12.31
C ASN A 171 -0.27 -18.48 11.68
N GLN A 172 0.36 -17.64 12.48
CA GLN A 172 0.91 -16.39 12.02
C GLN A 172 2.25 -16.12 12.69
N VAL A 173 3.28 -15.97 11.90
CA VAL A 173 4.47 -15.25 12.31
C VAL A 173 4.26 -13.81 11.89
N HIS A 174 3.97 -12.97 12.85
CA HIS A 174 3.86 -11.55 12.61
C HIS A 174 5.27 -10.95 12.64
N ILE A 175 5.79 -10.66 11.48
CA ILE A 175 6.92 -9.74 11.37
C ILE A 175 6.31 -8.40 11.01
N VAL A 176 6.07 -7.59 12.00
CA VAL A 176 5.62 -6.22 11.79
C VAL A 176 6.83 -5.39 11.45
N GLY A 177 6.97 -5.05 10.18
CA GLY A 177 7.91 -4.04 9.78
C GLY A 177 7.26 -2.67 9.90
N ASP A 178 7.50 -1.96 10.95
CA ASP A 178 7.41 -0.52 10.93
C ASP A 178 8.81 -0.02 10.57
N PHE A 179 8.94 0.52 9.38
CA PHE A 179 10.21 1.03 8.89
C PHE A 179 10.23 2.54 9.14
N ASP A 180 10.91 2.93 10.18
CA ASP A 180 11.29 4.32 10.38
C ASP A 180 12.54 4.67 9.59
#